data_1056bbf3450453869b547b0032961475
#
_entry.id   1056bbf3450453869b547b0032961475
#
_cell.length_a   1.000
_cell.length_b   1.000
_cell.length_c   1.000
_cell.angle_alpha   90.00
_cell.angle_beta   90.00
_cell.angle_gamma   90.00
#
_symmetry.space_group_name_H-M   'P 1'
#
loop_
_entity.id
_entity.type
_entity.pdbx_description
1 polymer ?
#
loop_
_entity_poly.entity_id
_entity_poly.type
_entity_poly.pdbx_seq_one_letter_code
_entity_poly.pdbx_strand_id
1 'polypeptide(L)'
;MTFEHAIQTGIPSPVLVTPHHSQAKGKDLSLELLKFVAMILIINVHSYMMYPPKYEMFATGGTIGDALFMFCSGYTLFLGRIDRFDNWYKRRINRIYPSVFAWAIFSFYCFADDMNIGQIVGGASRWFIPCIMMYYVLLYFVRKYLMRFKWWVFVVACIIPIVRFVMYEDIGSYHMYRNHTFRFFYWFPFMLMGA
;
A
#
# COMPACT_ATOMS: atom_id res chain seq x y z
N MET A 1 63.61 -16.71 42.47
CA MET A 1 62.53 -16.09 43.27
C MET A 1 61.58 -15.43 42.29
N THR A 2 60.79 -16.19 41.79
CA THR A 2 59.45 -16.66 41.96
C THR A 2 58.44 -15.72 41.31
N PHE A 3 57.94 -16.18 40.18
CA PHE A 3 56.94 -15.61 39.30
C PHE A 3 55.48 -15.67 39.85
N GLU A 4 55.25 -15.36 41.07
CA GLU A 4 53.98 -15.73 41.75
C GLU A 4 53.18 -14.54 42.34
N HIS A 5 53.37 -13.32 41.84
CA HIS A 5 52.64 -12.17 42.38
C HIS A 5 51.85 -11.31 41.36
N ALA A 6 51.48 -11.90 40.21
CA ALA A 6 50.76 -11.14 39.17
C ALA A 6 49.28 -11.62 38.95
N ILE A 7 48.67 -12.37 39.86
CA ILE A 7 47.30 -12.89 39.64
C ILE A 7 46.34 -12.33 40.74
N GLN A 8 46.35 -11.08 41.05
CA GLN A 8 45.31 -10.48 41.94
C GLN A 8 45.01 -8.99 41.68
N THR A 9 45.09 -8.56 40.45
CA THR A 9 44.41 -7.31 40.04
C THR A 9 43.24 -7.68 39.17
N GLY A 10 42.03 -7.75 39.79
CA GLY A 10 40.77 -8.03 39.10
C GLY A 10 40.37 -6.86 38.17
N ILE A 11 41.11 -6.71 37.08
CA ILE A 11 40.71 -5.82 36.00
C ILE A 11 39.70 -6.61 35.16
N PRO A 12 38.41 -6.20 35.13
CA PRO A 12 37.46 -6.87 34.25
C PRO A 12 37.95 -6.66 32.81
N SER A 13 38.10 -7.82 32.11
CA SER A 13 38.42 -7.82 30.69
C SER A 13 37.46 -6.88 29.94
N PRO A 14 37.94 -6.01 29.05
CA PRO A 14 37.04 -5.16 28.27
C PRO A 14 36.10 -6.07 27.48
N VAL A 15 34.82 -6.02 27.81
CA VAL A 15 33.77 -6.66 27.01
C VAL A 15 33.88 -6.05 25.62
N LEU A 16 34.43 -6.78 24.69
CA LEU A 16 34.39 -6.48 23.26
C LEU A 16 32.92 -6.42 22.87
N VAL A 17 32.32 -5.24 22.99
CA VAL A 17 31.02 -4.95 22.41
C VAL A 17 31.24 -4.99 20.91
N THR A 18 31.07 -6.17 20.31
CA THR A 18 30.96 -6.30 18.86
C THR A 18 29.82 -5.39 18.45
N PRO A 19 30.05 -4.37 17.60
CA PRO A 19 28.97 -3.56 17.10
C PRO A 19 28.02 -4.51 16.38
N HIS A 20 26.81 -4.65 16.93
CA HIS A 20 25.71 -5.31 16.23
C HIS A 20 25.50 -4.44 14.96
N HIS A 21 26.17 -4.81 13.89
CA HIS A 21 25.81 -4.34 12.57
C HIS A 21 24.37 -4.79 12.34
N SER A 22 23.44 -3.92 12.71
CA SER A 22 22.09 -3.97 12.19
C SER A 22 22.25 -3.94 10.67
N GLN A 23 22.29 -5.12 10.05
CA GLN A 23 22.20 -5.22 8.60
C GLN A 23 20.91 -4.47 8.23
N ALA A 24 21.07 -3.31 7.66
CA ALA A 24 19.99 -2.59 7.03
C ALA A 24 19.38 -3.58 6.03
N LYS A 25 18.17 -4.07 6.34
CA LYS A 25 17.45 -5.05 5.53
C LYS A 25 17.38 -4.44 4.13
N GLY A 26 18.19 -4.95 3.20
CA GLY A 26 18.30 -4.42 1.87
C GLY A 26 16.91 -4.26 1.27
N LYS A 27 16.67 -3.15 0.58
CA LYS A 27 15.39 -2.96 -0.12
C LYS A 27 15.23 -4.12 -1.09
N ASP A 28 14.09 -4.78 -1.06
CA ASP A 28 13.76 -5.83 -2.01
C ASP A 28 13.60 -5.19 -3.40
N LEU A 29 14.60 -5.39 -4.26
CA LEU A 29 14.65 -4.80 -5.59
C LEU A 29 13.48 -5.29 -6.45
N SER A 30 13.05 -6.54 -6.27
CA SER A 30 11.92 -7.11 -7.01
C SER A 30 10.63 -6.37 -6.68
N LEU A 31 10.42 -6.03 -5.41
CA LEU A 31 9.26 -5.28 -4.98
C LEU A 31 9.26 -3.83 -5.50
N GLU A 32 10.43 -3.19 -5.52
CA GLU A 32 10.56 -1.84 -6.08
C GLU A 32 10.32 -1.83 -7.59
N LEU A 33 10.79 -2.87 -8.29
CA LEU A 33 10.50 -3.05 -9.72
C LEU A 33 9.01 -3.25 -9.99
N LEU A 34 8.32 -4.08 -9.19
CA LEU A 34 6.87 -4.27 -9.32
C LEU A 34 6.09 -2.97 -9.10
N LYS A 35 6.48 -2.16 -8.12
CA LYS A 35 5.85 -0.85 -7.89
C LYS A 35 6.10 0.11 -9.06
N PHE A 36 7.29 0.08 -9.63
CA PHE A 36 7.64 0.90 -10.79
C PHE A 36 6.79 0.51 -12.01
N VAL A 37 6.65 -0.79 -12.30
CA VAL A 37 5.78 -1.29 -13.37
C VAL A 37 4.32 -0.88 -13.11
N ALA A 38 3.82 -1.07 -11.89
CA ALA A 38 2.47 -0.65 -11.50
C ALA A 38 2.23 0.84 -11.76
N MET A 39 3.20 1.68 -11.38
CA MET A 39 3.14 3.12 -11.61
C MET A 39 3.06 3.46 -13.11
N ILE A 40 3.88 2.84 -13.95
CA ILE A 40 3.87 3.07 -15.41
C ILE A 40 2.49 2.70 -15.99
N LEU A 41 1.93 1.56 -15.60
CA LEU A 41 0.61 1.11 -16.07
C LEU A 41 -0.51 2.06 -15.66
N ILE A 42 -0.46 2.59 -14.42
CA ILE A 42 -1.43 3.58 -13.93
C ILE A 42 -1.27 4.91 -14.68
N ILE A 43 -0.05 5.39 -14.90
CA ILE A 43 0.20 6.61 -15.67
C ILE A 43 -0.31 6.42 -17.10
N ASN A 44 -0.01 5.28 -17.73
CA ASN A 44 -0.42 5.00 -19.10
C ASN A 44 -1.94 5.12 -19.28
N VAL A 45 -2.75 4.51 -18.41
CA VAL A 45 -4.21 4.61 -18.53
C VAL A 45 -4.73 6.03 -18.29
N HIS A 46 -4.07 6.82 -17.45
CA HIS A 46 -4.45 8.21 -17.21
C HIS A 46 -4.00 9.16 -18.33
N SER A 47 -3.07 8.73 -19.16
CA SER A 47 -2.56 9.48 -20.32
C SER A 47 -3.37 9.25 -21.59
N TYR A 48 -4.58 8.67 -21.52
CA TYR A 48 -5.40 8.32 -22.69
C TYR A 48 -5.65 9.53 -23.61
N MET A 49 -5.81 10.72 -23.05
CA MET A 49 -6.04 11.97 -23.82
C MET A 49 -4.80 12.42 -24.64
N MET A 50 -3.62 11.88 -24.32
CA MET A 50 -2.38 12.19 -25.04
C MET A 50 -2.19 11.28 -26.27
N TYR A 51 -2.97 10.21 -26.38
CA TYR A 51 -2.91 9.30 -27.52
C TYR A 51 -3.73 9.85 -28.69
N PRO A 52 -3.22 9.79 -29.92
CA PRO A 52 -4.06 10.02 -31.10
C PRO A 52 -5.25 9.02 -31.12
N PRO A 53 -6.43 9.42 -31.65
CA PRO A 53 -7.64 8.57 -31.62
C PRO A 53 -7.45 7.14 -32.11
N LYS A 54 -6.57 6.93 -33.08
CA LYS A 54 -6.21 5.61 -33.62
C LYS A 54 -5.49 4.71 -32.61
N TYR A 55 -4.82 5.28 -31.61
CA TYR A 55 -3.95 4.59 -30.66
C TYR A 55 -4.45 4.62 -29.20
N GLU A 56 -5.64 5.13 -28.94
CA GLU A 56 -6.25 5.16 -27.61
C GLU A 56 -6.36 3.77 -26.94
N MET A 57 -6.46 2.71 -27.76
CA MET A 57 -6.46 1.31 -27.27
C MET A 57 -5.20 0.92 -26.51
N PHE A 58 -4.08 1.62 -26.69
CA PHE A 58 -2.85 1.38 -25.94
C PHE A 58 -2.86 2.03 -24.54
N ALA A 59 -3.77 2.96 -24.26
CA ALA A 59 -3.98 3.53 -22.94
C ALA A 59 -4.70 2.53 -22.00
N THR A 60 -4.06 1.40 -21.75
CA THR A 60 -4.61 0.27 -20.99
C THR A 60 -3.67 -0.16 -19.85
N GLY A 61 -4.07 -1.17 -19.09
CA GLY A 61 -3.25 -1.76 -18.03
C GLY A 61 -3.47 -1.14 -16.65
N GLY A 62 -4.26 -0.07 -16.50
CA GLY A 62 -4.49 0.58 -15.22
C GLY A 62 -5.02 -0.36 -14.14
N THR A 63 -5.93 -1.26 -14.49
CA THR A 63 -6.47 -2.29 -13.58
C THR A 63 -5.38 -3.22 -13.06
N ILE A 64 -4.44 -3.62 -13.94
CA ILE A 64 -3.30 -4.45 -13.55
C ILE A 64 -2.36 -3.64 -12.66
N GLY A 65 -2.12 -2.37 -12.98
CA GLY A 65 -1.32 -1.46 -12.17
C GLY A 65 -1.90 -1.28 -10.76
N ASP A 66 -3.20 -1.06 -10.63
CA ASP A 66 -3.90 -0.96 -9.35
C ASP A 66 -3.76 -2.27 -8.53
N ALA A 67 -3.95 -3.45 -9.18
CA ALA A 67 -3.80 -4.75 -8.54
C ALA A 67 -2.37 -4.97 -8.01
N LEU A 68 -1.35 -4.69 -8.82
CA LEU A 68 0.06 -4.80 -8.43
C LEU A 68 0.39 -3.82 -7.29
N PHE A 69 -0.13 -2.60 -7.35
CA PHE A 69 0.08 -1.61 -6.29
C PHE A 69 -0.53 -2.06 -4.97
N MET A 70 -1.76 -2.58 -4.99
CA MET A 70 -2.44 -3.14 -3.81
C MET A 70 -1.67 -4.35 -3.25
N PHE A 71 -1.23 -5.27 -4.12
CA PHE A 71 -0.40 -6.41 -3.74
C PHE A 71 0.90 -5.96 -3.03
N CYS A 72 1.66 -5.07 -3.65
CA CYS A 72 2.90 -4.53 -3.05
C CYS A 72 2.65 -3.81 -1.72
N SER A 73 1.51 -3.12 -1.61
CA SER A 73 1.09 -2.44 -0.37
C SER A 73 0.78 -3.45 0.73
N GLY A 74 0.05 -4.52 0.42
CA GLY A 74 -0.22 -5.63 1.34
C GLY A 74 1.07 -6.26 1.84
N TYR A 75 1.96 -6.64 0.94
CA TYR A 75 3.25 -7.23 1.27
C TYR A 75 4.09 -6.36 2.20
N THR A 76 4.27 -5.09 1.87
CA THR A 76 5.07 -4.17 2.70
C THR A 76 4.44 -3.90 4.06
N LEU A 77 3.11 -3.89 4.15
CA LEU A 77 2.39 -3.71 5.40
C LEU A 77 2.51 -4.94 6.30
N PHE A 78 2.52 -6.12 5.69
CA PHE A 78 2.62 -7.37 6.44
C PHE A 78 4.02 -7.61 7.01
N LEU A 79 5.07 -7.17 6.31
CA LEU A 79 6.44 -7.22 6.83
C LEU A 79 6.73 -6.15 7.89
N GLY A 80 5.96 -5.08 7.93
CA GLY A 80 6.16 -3.97 8.87
C GLY A 80 5.84 -4.37 10.32
N ARG A 81 6.34 -3.61 11.30
CA ARG A 81 6.00 -3.82 12.72
C ARG A 81 4.54 -3.49 12.99
N ILE A 82 3.86 -4.35 13.76
CA ILE A 82 2.55 -4.04 14.34
C ILE A 82 2.77 -3.37 15.69
N ASP A 83 2.32 -2.13 15.78
CA ASP A 83 2.23 -1.39 17.03
C ASP A 83 0.75 -1.17 17.40
N ARG A 84 0.49 -0.31 18.38
CA ARG A 84 -0.86 0.20 18.64
C ARG A 84 -1.43 0.79 17.37
N PHE A 85 -2.74 0.61 17.16
CA PHE A 85 -3.45 1.03 15.94
C PHE A 85 -3.24 2.50 15.59
N ASP A 86 -3.35 3.38 16.58
CA ASP A 86 -3.16 4.83 16.43
C ASP A 86 -1.79 5.19 15.83
N ASN A 87 -0.71 4.65 16.41
CA ASN A 87 0.65 4.90 15.95
C ASN A 87 0.91 4.26 14.57
N TRP A 88 0.37 3.05 14.36
CA TRP A 88 0.51 2.35 13.10
C TRP A 88 -0.21 3.10 11.96
N TYR A 89 -1.46 3.55 12.19
CA TYR A 89 -2.25 4.26 11.20
C TYR A 89 -1.71 5.67 10.92
N LYS A 90 -1.28 6.39 11.97
CA LYS A 90 -0.63 7.70 11.83
C LYS A 90 0.60 7.64 10.91
N ARG A 91 1.43 6.58 11.01
CA ARG A 91 2.56 6.41 10.09
C ARG A 91 2.12 6.26 8.63
N ARG A 92 0.94 5.70 8.35
CA ARG A 92 0.40 5.58 6.98
C ARG A 92 -0.12 6.92 6.47
N ILE A 93 -0.85 7.64 7.30
CA ILE A 93 -1.27 9.01 7.01
C ILE A 93 -0.05 9.88 6.66
N ASN A 94 0.95 9.92 7.54
CA ASN A 94 2.15 10.72 7.34
C ASN A 94 2.97 10.34 6.10
N ARG A 95 2.81 9.14 5.59
CA ARG A 95 3.48 8.67 4.37
C ARG A 95 2.73 9.06 3.09
N ILE A 96 1.40 9.06 3.13
CA ILE A 96 0.55 9.27 1.94
C ILE A 96 0.17 10.75 1.78
N TYR A 97 -0.34 11.37 2.84
CA TYR A 97 -0.93 12.71 2.75
C TYR A 97 0.01 13.84 2.37
N PRO A 98 1.31 13.85 2.69
CA PRO A 98 2.20 14.89 2.19
C PRO A 98 2.22 14.97 0.65
N SER A 99 2.23 13.82 -0.03
CA SER A 99 2.16 13.76 -1.49
C SER A 99 0.79 14.20 -2.02
N VAL A 100 -0.29 13.87 -1.31
CA VAL A 100 -1.66 14.28 -1.64
C VAL A 100 -1.81 15.79 -1.56
N PHE A 101 -1.31 16.41 -0.48
CA PHE A 101 -1.35 17.86 -0.32
C PHE A 101 -0.45 18.57 -1.34
N ALA A 102 0.74 18.05 -1.61
CA ALA A 102 1.62 18.60 -2.64
C ALA A 102 0.95 18.58 -4.02
N TRP A 103 0.27 17.49 -4.35
CA TRP A 103 -0.49 17.38 -5.59
C TRP A 103 -1.68 18.35 -5.62
N ALA A 104 -2.43 18.49 -4.54
CA ALA A 104 -3.56 19.42 -4.47
C ALA A 104 -3.11 20.87 -4.66
N ILE A 105 -2.00 21.27 -4.01
CA ILE A 105 -1.40 22.61 -4.19
C ILE A 105 -0.96 22.81 -5.64
N PHE A 106 -0.27 21.82 -6.21
CA PHE A 106 0.18 21.87 -7.60
C PHE A 106 -1.01 21.99 -8.58
N SER A 107 -2.06 21.19 -8.41
CA SER A 107 -3.26 21.25 -9.24
C SER A 107 -3.96 22.60 -9.15
N PHE A 108 -4.08 23.15 -7.95
CA PHE A 108 -4.68 24.48 -7.76
C PHE A 108 -3.93 25.58 -8.54
N TYR A 109 -2.60 25.61 -8.42
CA TYR A 109 -1.80 26.66 -9.09
C TYR A 109 -1.60 26.43 -10.58
N CYS A 110 -1.49 25.19 -11.05
CA CYS A 110 -1.16 24.90 -12.45
C CYS A 110 -2.39 24.74 -13.33
N PHE A 111 -3.51 24.25 -12.76
CA PHE A 111 -4.72 23.93 -13.52
C PHE A 111 -5.94 24.78 -13.12
N ALA A 112 -5.78 25.70 -12.17
CA ALA A 112 -6.86 26.50 -11.57
C ALA A 112 -8.04 25.62 -11.06
N ASP A 113 -7.72 24.48 -10.50
CA ASP A 113 -8.67 23.46 -10.07
C ASP A 113 -9.13 23.80 -8.65
N ASP A 114 -10.34 24.37 -8.50
CA ASP A 114 -10.92 24.72 -7.22
C ASP A 114 -11.36 23.46 -6.47
N MET A 115 -10.41 22.83 -5.78
CA MET A 115 -10.68 21.65 -4.98
C MET A 115 -11.26 22.02 -3.61
N ASN A 116 -12.39 21.42 -3.28
CA ASN A 116 -12.91 21.48 -1.92
C ASN A 116 -12.11 20.59 -0.96
N ILE A 117 -12.24 20.81 0.34
CA ILE A 117 -11.52 20.04 1.39
C ILE A 117 -11.73 18.52 1.22
N GLY A 118 -12.93 18.09 0.86
CA GLY A 118 -13.22 16.67 0.62
C GLY A 118 -12.43 16.08 -0.54
N GLN A 119 -12.23 16.84 -1.61
CA GLN A 119 -11.42 16.43 -2.76
C GLN A 119 -9.93 16.41 -2.40
N ILE A 120 -9.45 17.36 -1.63
CA ILE A 120 -8.06 17.38 -1.14
C ILE A 120 -7.79 16.17 -0.27
N VAL A 121 -8.65 15.89 0.71
CA VAL A 121 -8.52 14.72 1.60
C VAL A 121 -8.64 13.40 0.84
N GLY A 122 -9.49 13.35 -0.18
CA GLY A 122 -9.63 12.22 -1.09
C GLY A 122 -8.48 12.09 -2.11
N GLY A 123 -7.54 13.05 -2.13
CA GLY A 123 -6.37 13.04 -2.99
C GLY A 123 -6.66 13.26 -4.46
N ALA A 124 -7.64 14.12 -4.80
CA ALA A 124 -8.18 14.31 -6.14
C ALA A 124 -8.69 13.02 -6.82
N SER A 125 -8.38 11.87 -6.23
CA SER A 125 -8.87 10.57 -6.63
C SER A 125 -10.09 10.23 -5.80
N ARG A 126 -11.26 10.33 -6.39
CA ARG A 126 -12.54 10.11 -5.69
C ARG A 126 -12.66 8.75 -5.00
N TRP A 127 -11.82 7.79 -5.32
CA TRP A 127 -11.93 6.43 -4.81
C TRP A 127 -10.62 5.84 -4.26
N PHE A 128 -9.46 6.10 -4.87
CA PHE A 128 -8.22 5.36 -4.60
C PHE A 128 -7.67 5.60 -3.18
N ILE A 129 -7.48 6.87 -2.77
CA ILE A 129 -6.94 7.20 -1.46
C ILE A 129 -7.88 6.76 -0.32
N PRO A 130 -9.20 7.07 -0.35
CA PRO A 130 -10.13 6.54 0.64
C PRO A 130 -10.13 5.01 0.69
N CYS A 131 -10.10 4.35 -0.47
CA CYS A 131 -10.09 2.90 -0.59
C CYS A 131 -8.86 2.28 0.10
N ILE A 132 -7.66 2.74 -0.23
CA ILE A 132 -6.43 2.20 0.35
C ILE A 132 -6.33 2.48 1.86
N MET A 133 -6.80 3.64 2.31
CA MET A 133 -6.84 3.98 3.74
C MET A 133 -7.80 3.08 4.52
N MET A 134 -8.97 2.77 3.95
CA MET A 134 -9.91 1.80 4.50
C MET A 134 -9.29 0.40 4.55
N TYR A 135 -8.62 -0.02 3.48
CA TYR A 135 -7.96 -1.33 3.42
C TYR A 135 -6.82 -1.47 4.43
N TYR A 136 -6.12 -0.39 4.74
CA TYR A 136 -5.13 -0.41 5.81
C TYR A 136 -5.76 -0.72 7.15
N VAL A 137 -6.91 -0.12 7.46
CA VAL A 137 -7.65 -0.45 8.69
C VAL A 137 -8.03 -1.94 8.72
N LEU A 138 -8.64 -2.43 7.65
CA LEU A 138 -9.04 -3.85 7.54
C LEU A 138 -7.83 -4.78 7.69
N LEU A 139 -6.74 -4.49 6.99
CA LEU A 139 -5.52 -5.30 7.03
C LEU A 139 -4.87 -5.33 8.43
N TYR A 140 -4.92 -4.21 9.17
CA TYR A 140 -4.47 -4.18 10.56
C TYR A 140 -5.24 -5.18 11.43
N PHE A 141 -6.57 -5.17 11.35
CA PHE A 141 -7.40 -6.08 12.12
C PHE A 141 -7.23 -7.53 11.69
N VAL A 142 -7.16 -7.79 10.39
CA VAL A 142 -6.86 -9.13 9.85
C VAL A 142 -5.54 -9.65 10.41
N ARG A 143 -4.50 -8.84 10.32
CA ARG A 143 -3.17 -9.23 10.80
C ARG A 143 -3.11 -9.41 12.31
N LYS A 144 -3.83 -8.62 13.08
CA LYS A 144 -3.78 -8.66 14.55
C LYS A 144 -4.63 -9.78 15.15
N TYR A 145 -5.81 -10.04 14.56
CA TYR A 145 -6.81 -10.92 15.19
C TYR A 145 -7.18 -12.14 14.35
N LEU A 146 -7.06 -12.07 13.02
CA LEU A 146 -7.60 -13.07 12.10
C LEU A 146 -6.53 -13.92 11.40
N MET A 147 -5.25 -13.78 11.78
CA MET A 147 -4.15 -14.55 11.16
C MET A 147 -4.35 -16.06 11.21
N ARG A 148 -4.96 -16.57 12.28
CA ARG A 148 -5.29 -18.00 12.42
C ARG A 148 -6.24 -18.49 11.32
N PHE A 149 -7.08 -17.60 10.82
CA PHE A 149 -8.12 -17.86 9.81
C PHE A 149 -7.83 -17.20 8.47
N LYS A 150 -6.57 -16.92 8.15
CA LYS A 150 -6.18 -16.16 6.95
C LYS A 150 -6.81 -16.66 5.65
N TRP A 151 -6.91 -17.96 5.46
CA TRP A 151 -7.54 -18.56 4.28
C TRP A 151 -9.04 -18.26 4.20
N TRP A 152 -9.75 -18.35 5.31
CA TRP A 152 -11.17 -18.00 5.37
C TRP A 152 -11.39 -16.51 5.11
N VAL A 153 -10.54 -15.66 5.67
CA VAL A 153 -10.58 -14.21 5.40
C VAL A 153 -10.38 -13.93 3.92
N PHE A 154 -9.42 -14.59 3.27
CA PHE A 154 -9.19 -14.47 1.84
C PHE A 154 -10.39 -14.94 1.01
N VAL A 155 -10.95 -16.11 1.32
CA VAL A 155 -12.14 -16.65 0.65
C VAL A 155 -13.33 -15.69 0.78
N VAL A 156 -13.60 -15.19 2.00
CA VAL A 156 -14.68 -14.22 2.24
C VAL A 156 -14.43 -12.92 1.46
N ALA A 157 -13.20 -12.43 1.45
CA ALA A 157 -12.82 -11.23 0.69
C ALA A 157 -13.00 -11.41 -0.83
N CYS A 158 -12.85 -12.62 -1.36
CA CYS A 158 -13.14 -12.93 -2.76
C CYS A 158 -14.65 -13.06 -3.03
N ILE A 159 -15.41 -13.64 -2.09
CA ILE A 159 -16.85 -13.86 -2.25
C ILE A 159 -17.62 -12.54 -2.20
N ILE A 160 -17.27 -11.62 -1.29
CA ILE A 160 -17.99 -10.35 -1.11
C ILE A 160 -18.16 -9.57 -2.42
N PRO A 161 -17.12 -9.30 -3.23
CA PRO A 161 -17.28 -8.58 -4.50
C PRO A 161 -18.12 -9.36 -5.51
N ILE A 162 -18.06 -10.70 -5.53
CA ILE A 162 -18.87 -11.53 -6.42
C ILE A 162 -20.35 -11.41 -6.04
N VAL A 163 -20.67 -11.60 -4.77
CA VAL A 163 -22.06 -11.47 -4.26
C VAL A 163 -22.58 -10.06 -4.52
N ARG A 164 -21.76 -9.04 -4.24
CA ARG A 164 -22.11 -7.64 -4.50
C ARG A 164 -22.42 -7.40 -5.98
N PHE A 165 -21.61 -7.96 -6.87
CA PHE A 165 -21.80 -7.88 -8.31
C PHE A 165 -23.13 -8.53 -8.74
N VAL A 166 -23.38 -9.77 -8.32
CA VAL A 166 -24.58 -10.52 -8.72
C VAL A 166 -25.87 -9.89 -8.17
N MET A 167 -25.82 -9.32 -6.95
CA MET A 167 -27.03 -8.81 -6.28
C MET A 167 -27.43 -7.39 -6.69
N TYR A 168 -26.47 -6.57 -7.14
CA TYR A 168 -26.69 -5.12 -7.28
C TYR A 168 -26.31 -4.53 -8.63
N GLU A 169 -25.66 -5.30 -9.50
CA GLU A 169 -25.27 -4.78 -10.80
C GLU A 169 -26.17 -5.39 -11.90
N ASP A 170 -26.61 -4.52 -12.80
CA ASP A 170 -27.23 -4.96 -14.03
C ASP A 170 -26.15 -5.48 -14.99
N ILE A 171 -26.10 -6.79 -15.16
CA ILE A 171 -25.08 -7.50 -15.95
C ILE A 171 -25.02 -6.99 -17.39
N GLY A 172 -26.13 -6.45 -17.92
CA GLY A 172 -26.21 -5.92 -19.29
C GLY A 172 -25.58 -4.54 -19.47
N SER A 173 -25.48 -3.75 -18.41
CA SER A 173 -25.00 -2.35 -18.47
C SER A 173 -23.70 -2.12 -17.68
N TYR A 174 -23.02 -3.17 -17.27
CA TYR A 174 -21.88 -3.09 -16.39
C TYR A 174 -20.66 -2.45 -17.03
N HIS A 175 -20.30 -1.29 -16.51
CA HIS A 175 -19.00 -0.68 -16.70
C HIS A 175 -18.28 -0.59 -15.35
N MET A 176 -17.28 -1.46 -15.14
CA MET A 176 -16.48 -1.55 -13.90
C MET A 176 -15.96 -0.18 -13.42
N TYR A 177 -15.69 0.73 -14.35
CA TYR A 177 -15.22 2.08 -14.05
C TYR A 177 -16.33 3.05 -13.64
N ARG A 178 -17.59 2.76 -13.90
CA ARG A 178 -18.71 3.67 -13.61
C ARG A 178 -19.20 3.57 -12.18
N ASN A 179 -19.10 2.38 -11.57
CA ASN A 179 -19.56 2.14 -10.20
C ASN A 179 -18.42 2.31 -9.19
N HIS A 180 -18.29 3.53 -8.62
CA HIS A 180 -17.26 3.84 -7.63
C HIS A 180 -17.35 2.95 -6.38
N THR A 181 -18.55 2.55 -5.97
CA THR A 181 -18.77 1.75 -4.76
C THR A 181 -18.21 0.34 -4.89
N PHE A 182 -18.31 -0.27 -6.08
CA PHE A 182 -17.81 -1.62 -6.33
C PHE A 182 -16.28 -1.72 -6.15
N ARG A 183 -15.54 -0.68 -6.52
CA ARG A 183 -14.09 -0.62 -6.38
C ARG A 183 -13.62 -0.79 -4.94
N PHE A 184 -14.42 -0.37 -3.94
CA PHE A 184 -14.12 -0.55 -2.53
C PHE A 184 -14.17 -2.00 -2.04
N PHE A 185 -14.70 -2.93 -2.80
CA PHE A 185 -14.75 -4.35 -2.45
C PHE A 185 -13.79 -5.18 -3.30
N TYR A 186 -13.57 -4.77 -4.54
CA TYR A 186 -12.85 -5.56 -5.54
C TYR A 186 -11.34 -5.66 -5.30
N TRP A 187 -10.71 -4.61 -4.79
CA TRP A 187 -9.24 -4.54 -4.68
C TRP A 187 -8.67 -5.17 -3.40
N PHE A 188 -9.48 -5.40 -2.39
CA PHE A 188 -9.02 -5.95 -1.12
C PHE A 188 -8.40 -7.36 -1.22
N PRO A 189 -8.94 -8.31 -2.02
CA PRO A 189 -8.30 -9.60 -2.25
C PRO A 189 -6.85 -9.47 -2.77
N PHE A 190 -6.57 -8.55 -3.67
CA PHE A 190 -5.22 -8.35 -4.19
C PHE A 190 -4.26 -7.86 -3.10
N MET A 191 -4.72 -7.02 -2.20
CA MET A 191 -3.92 -6.60 -1.04
C MET A 191 -3.67 -7.77 -0.07
N LEU A 192 -4.64 -8.66 0.13
CA LEU A 192 -4.48 -9.87 0.94
C LEU A 192 -3.56 -10.91 0.29
N MET A 193 -3.52 -10.99 -1.03
CA MET A 193 -2.56 -11.87 -1.74
C MET A 193 -1.11 -11.46 -1.49
N GLY A 194 -0.86 -10.16 -1.29
CA GLY A 194 0.46 -9.67 -0.91
C GLY A 194 0.79 -9.90 0.56
N ALA A 195 -0.20 -10.20 1.38
CA ALA A 195 -0.07 -10.33 2.84
C ALA A 195 0.12 -11.77 3.29
#